data_6e4593cf1e9a67eebed2519333aef8da
#
_entry.id   6e4593cf1e9a67eebed2519333aef8da
#
_cell.length_a   1.000
_cell.length_b   1.000
_cell.length_c   1.000
_cell.angle_alpha   90.00
_cell.angle_beta   90.00
_cell.angle_gamma   90.00
#
_symmetry.space_group_name_H-M   'P 1'
#
loop_
_entity.id
_entity.type
_entity.pdbx_description
1 polymer ?
#
loop_
_entity_poly.entity_id
_entity_poly.type
_entity_poly.pdbx_seq_one_letter_code
_entity_poly.pdbx_strand_id
1 'polypeptide(L)'
;MLSLVYGLISKYQVDSVYIDGANPSFIRSLKLQIGEDPDYDKIIARYRSEGLGDNWGEYMKIIPVNFNKEHKAMLGHCKMIFESEGGGRIAINPDKFDKLITALRTAVDNDGVLDKEATSYNDIFDAFRLALKFYHF
;
A
#
# COMPACT_ATOMS: atom_id res chain seq x y z
N MET A 1 -4.09 -4.86 -15.65
CA MET A 1 -3.84 -4.54 -14.21
C MET A 1 -2.38 -4.64 -13.82
N LEU A 2 -1.71 -5.74 -14.15
CA LEU A 2 -0.29 -5.95 -13.81
C LEU A 2 0.62 -4.82 -14.33
N SER A 3 0.48 -4.44 -15.60
CA SER A 3 1.26 -3.34 -16.21
C SER A 3 1.02 -1.99 -15.54
N LEU A 4 -0.21 -1.72 -15.09
CA LEU A 4 -0.55 -0.49 -14.37
C LEU A 4 0.15 -0.44 -13.02
N VAL A 5 0.06 -1.50 -12.24
CA VAL A 5 0.69 -1.59 -10.93
C VAL A 5 2.21 -1.47 -11.04
N TYR A 6 2.79 -2.21 -11.96
CA TYR A 6 4.22 -2.15 -12.25
C TYR A 6 4.68 -0.75 -12.66
N GLY A 7 3.93 -0.08 -13.53
CA GLY A 7 4.20 1.29 -13.95
C GLY A 7 4.20 2.29 -12.78
N LEU A 8 3.28 2.14 -11.83
CA LEU A 8 3.23 2.96 -10.62
C LEU A 8 4.42 2.70 -9.69
N ILE A 9 4.79 1.44 -9.52
CA ILE A 9 5.96 1.05 -8.73
C ILE A 9 7.23 1.70 -9.29
N SER A 10 7.43 1.58 -10.59
CA SER A 10 8.58 2.15 -11.29
C SER A 10 8.59 3.68 -11.23
N LYS A 11 7.45 4.31 -11.53
CA LYS A 11 7.31 5.78 -11.54
C LYS A 11 7.64 6.41 -10.20
N TYR A 12 7.15 5.84 -9.11
CA TYR A 12 7.31 6.39 -7.76
C TYR A 12 8.47 5.76 -6.98
N GLN A 13 9.20 4.81 -7.57
CA GLN A 13 10.31 4.10 -6.93
C GLN A 13 9.92 3.54 -5.56
N VAL A 14 8.83 2.79 -5.54
CA VAL A 14 8.22 2.26 -4.32
C VAL A 14 9.10 1.16 -3.72
N ASP A 15 9.37 1.23 -2.42
CA ASP A 15 10.19 0.23 -1.71
C ASP A 15 9.40 -0.99 -1.23
N SER A 16 8.11 -0.80 -0.95
CA SER A 16 7.27 -1.88 -0.42
C SER A 16 5.88 -1.81 -1.00
N VAL A 17 5.33 -2.95 -1.33
CA VAL A 17 3.97 -3.11 -1.84
C VAL A 17 3.22 -4.11 -0.96
N TYR A 18 2.12 -3.67 -0.38
CA TYR A 18 1.25 -4.51 0.42
C TYR A 18 0.08 -4.96 -0.44
N ILE A 19 -0.12 -6.26 -0.57
CA ILE A 19 -1.12 -6.86 -1.45
C ILE A 19 -1.95 -7.86 -0.65
N ASP A 20 -3.26 -7.88 -0.90
CA ASP A 20 -4.11 -8.95 -0.41
C ASP A 20 -3.57 -10.31 -0.87
N GLY A 21 -3.23 -11.16 0.07
CA GLY A 21 -2.65 -12.49 -0.17
C GLY A 21 -3.58 -13.49 -0.85
N ALA A 22 -4.86 -13.12 -1.06
CA ALA A 22 -5.83 -13.97 -1.75
C ALA A 22 -5.54 -14.19 -3.25
N ASN A 23 -4.59 -13.44 -3.83
CA ASN A 23 -4.21 -13.58 -5.24
C ASN A 23 -2.73 -13.92 -5.43
N PRO A 24 -2.30 -15.15 -5.12
CA PRO A 24 -0.89 -15.54 -5.23
C PRO A 24 -0.35 -15.54 -6.67
N SER A 25 -1.21 -15.78 -7.67
CA SER A 25 -0.82 -15.74 -9.08
C SER A 25 -0.37 -14.34 -9.51
N PHE A 26 -1.13 -13.32 -9.11
CA PHE A 26 -0.79 -11.92 -9.38
C PHE A 26 0.53 -11.53 -8.72
N ILE A 27 0.72 -11.93 -7.47
CA ILE A 27 1.96 -11.66 -6.71
C ILE A 27 3.17 -12.28 -7.42
N ARG A 28 3.06 -13.53 -7.87
CA ARG A 28 4.15 -14.19 -8.63
C ARG A 28 4.45 -13.47 -9.94
N SER A 29 3.42 -13.10 -10.68
CA SER A 29 3.57 -12.37 -11.95
C SER A 29 4.23 -11.01 -11.76
N LEU A 30 3.88 -10.30 -10.71
CA LEU A 30 4.46 -9.00 -10.37
C LEU A 30 5.95 -9.14 -10.02
N LYS A 31 6.32 -10.14 -9.22
CA LYS A 31 7.72 -10.43 -8.88
C LYS A 31 8.56 -10.76 -10.11
N LEU A 32 8.03 -11.55 -11.04
CA LEU A 32 8.71 -11.89 -12.28
C LEU A 32 8.93 -10.65 -13.15
N GLN A 33 7.91 -9.81 -13.31
CA GLN A 33 8.02 -8.61 -14.14
C GLN A 33 9.04 -7.61 -13.57
N ILE A 34 9.14 -7.47 -12.28
CA ILE A 34 10.15 -6.63 -11.62
C ILE A 34 11.56 -7.13 -11.96
N GLY A 35 11.81 -8.44 -11.94
CA GLY A 35 13.09 -9.04 -12.27
C GLY A 35 13.48 -8.92 -13.76
N GLU A 36 12.51 -8.66 -14.65
CA GLU A 36 12.71 -8.49 -16.09
C GLU A 36 12.75 -7.01 -16.53
N ASP A 37 12.74 -6.05 -15.61
CA ASP A 37 12.76 -4.63 -15.93
C ASP A 37 14.05 -4.26 -16.70
N PRO A 38 13.95 -3.62 -17.90
CA PRO A 38 15.13 -3.17 -18.64
C PRO A 38 15.95 -2.10 -17.90
N ASP A 39 15.34 -1.35 -16.97
CA ASP A 39 16.03 -0.40 -16.12
C ASP A 39 16.59 -1.03 -14.82
N TYR A 40 16.45 -2.34 -14.67
CA TYR A 40 16.89 -3.08 -13.48
C TYR A 40 18.37 -2.84 -13.17
N ASP A 41 19.23 -2.86 -14.17
CA ASP A 41 20.67 -2.64 -13.99
C ASP A 41 21.00 -1.23 -13.47
N LYS A 42 20.25 -0.21 -13.91
CA LYS A 42 20.41 1.16 -13.42
C LYS A 42 19.96 1.30 -11.97
N ILE A 43 18.86 0.64 -11.63
CA ILE A 43 18.33 0.62 -10.25
C ILE A 43 19.32 -0.07 -9.33
N ILE A 44 19.88 -1.20 -9.75
CA ILE A 44 20.91 -1.93 -9.00
C ILE A 44 22.17 -1.08 -8.82
N ALA A 45 22.64 -0.38 -9.86
CA ALA A 45 23.80 0.51 -9.77
C ALA A 45 23.58 1.63 -8.74
N ARG A 46 22.36 2.19 -8.70
CA ARG A 46 21.98 3.19 -7.70
C ARG A 46 22.02 2.61 -6.28
N TYR A 47 21.44 1.44 -6.07
CA TYR A 47 21.44 0.80 -4.74
C TYR A 47 22.85 0.44 -4.28
N ARG A 48 23.73 0.00 -5.18
CA ARG A 48 25.15 -0.22 -4.86
C ARG A 48 25.84 1.05 -4.41
N SER A 49 25.62 2.16 -5.12
CA SER A 49 26.21 3.45 -4.78
C SER A 49 25.74 3.97 -3.41
N GLU A 50 24.54 3.61 -3.00
CA GLU A 50 23.95 3.95 -1.70
C GLU A 50 24.29 2.91 -0.59
N GLY A 51 25.08 1.88 -0.90
CA GLY A 51 25.45 0.83 0.05
C GLY A 51 24.33 -0.17 0.37
N LEU A 52 23.29 -0.23 -0.45
CA LEU A 52 22.10 -1.05 -0.23
C LEU A 52 22.17 -2.45 -0.87
N GLY A 53 23.24 -2.78 -1.62
CA GLY A 53 23.45 -4.10 -2.22
C GLY A 53 23.02 -4.21 -3.68
N ASP A 54 22.94 -5.44 -4.21
CA ASP A 54 22.97 -5.73 -5.64
C ASP A 54 21.62 -6.12 -6.25
N ASN A 55 20.59 -6.32 -5.45
CA ASN A 55 19.35 -6.91 -5.91
C ASN A 55 18.14 -6.07 -5.48
N TRP A 56 17.63 -5.27 -6.40
CA TRP A 56 16.43 -4.46 -6.16
C TRP A 56 15.23 -5.34 -5.78
N GLY A 57 15.08 -6.51 -6.39
CA GLY A 57 14.03 -7.46 -6.04
C GLY A 57 14.09 -7.95 -4.58
N GLU A 58 15.26 -7.90 -3.95
CA GLU A 58 15.43 -8.17 -2.51
C GLU A 58 15.07 -6.96 -1.64
N TYR A 59 15.28 -5.75 -2.17
CA TYR A 59 14.95 -4.50 -1.47
C TYR A 59 13.51 -4.11 -1.64
N MET A 60 12.97 -4.31 -2.83
CA MET A 60 11.57 -4.13 -3.05
C MET A 60 10.80 -5.30 -2.44
N LYS A 61 10.10 -5.01 -1.37
CA LYS A 61 9.29 -6.01 -0.67
C LYS A 61 7.87 -6.03 -1.23
N ILE A 62 7.49 -7.17 -1.80
CA ILE A 62 6.09 -7.48 -2.10
C ILE A 62 5.59 -8.34 -0.95
N ILE A 63 4.75 -7.76 -0.12
CA ILE A 63 4.30 -8.34 1.15
C ILE A 63 2.85 -8.75 1.02
N PRO A 64 2.56 -10.05 0.94
CA PRO A 64 1.19 -10.53 1.01
C PRO A 64 0.63 -10.34 2.42
N VAL A 65 -0.58 -9.84 2.50
CA VAL A 65 -1.29 -9.60 3.76
C VAL A 65 -2.52 -10.48 3.81
N ASN A 66 -2.71 -11.21 4.88
CA ASN A 66 -3.96 -11.92 5.14
C ASN A 66 -5.01 -10.91 5.62
N PHE A 67 -5.72 -10.34 4.67
CA PHE A 67 -6.64 -9.24 4.91
C PHE A 67 -7.74 -9.62 5.92
N ASN A 68 -8.30 -10.82 5.80
CA ASN A 68 -9.36 -11.26 6.72
C ASN A 68 -8.87 -11.39 8.17
N LYS A 69 -7.65 -11.89 8.35
CA LYS A 69 -7.07 -12.07 9.68
C LYS A 69 -6.67 -10.73 10.33
N GLU A 70 -6.19 -9.79 9.53
CA GLU A 70 -5.62 -8.54 10.00
C GLU A 70 -6.56 -7.34 9.90
N HIS A 71 -7.77 -7.56 9.45
CA HIS A 71 -8.79 -6.57 9.17
C HIS A 71 -9.02 -5.60 10.34
N LYS A 72 -9.24 -6.12 11.54
CA LYS A 72 -9.48 -5.30 12.74
C LYS A 72 -8.24 -4.51 13.15
N ALA A 73 -7.08 -5.13 13.11
CA ALA A 73 -5.82 -4.48 13.49
C ALA A 73 -5.49 -3.31 12.54
N MET A 74 -5.69 -3.49 11.24
CA MET A 74 -5.47 -2.42 10.26
C MET A 74 -6.45 -1.26 10.44
N LEU A 75 -7.72 -1.55 10.71
CA LEU A 75 -8.72 -0.51 10.97
C LEU A 75 -8.39 0.28 12.24
N GLY A 76 -8.04 -0.40 13.31
CA GLY A 76 -7.62 0.22 14.57
C GLY A 76 -6.37 1.09 14.39
N HIS A 77 -5.41 0.63 13.64
CA HIS A 77 -4.20 1.40 13.33
C HIS A 77 -4.50 2.68 12.55
N CYS A 78 -5.37 2.61 11.52
CA CYS A 78 -5.84 3.80 10.81
C CYS A 78 -6.52 4.81 11.75
N LYS A 79 -7.38 4.36 12.64
CA LYS A 79 -8.06 5.21 13.61
C LYS A 79 -7.05 5.92 14.51
N MET A 80 -6.06 5.20 15.02
CA MET A 80 -4.99 5.78 15.84
C MET A 80 -4.21 6.88 15.11
N ILE A 81 -3.93 6.69 13.83
CA ILE A 81 -3.22 7.69 13.03
C ILE A 81 -4.03 8.99 12.91
N PHE A 82 -5.34 8.88 12.68
CA PHE A 82 -6.21 10.06 12.53
C PHE A 82 -6.60 10.69 13.85
N GLU A 83 -6.70 9.94 14.92
CA GLU A 83 -7.08 10.40 16.25
C GLU A 83 -5.90 10.91 17.10
N SER A 84 -4.66 10.72 16.62
CA SER A 84 -3.49 11.13 17.39
C SER A 84 -3.45 12.64 17.60
N GLU A 85 -3.24 13.06 18.85
CA GLU A 85 -3.05 14.47 19.18
C GLU A 85 -1.85 15.05 18.46
N GLY A 86 -1.98 16.27 17.96
CA GLY A 86 -0.93 16.95 17.22
C GLY A 86 -1.08 16.93 15.69
N GLY A 87 -2.12 16.33 15.15
CA GLY A 87 -2.60 16.42 13.77
C GLY A 87 -1.53 16.40 12.66
N GLY A 88 -1.97 16.37 11.41
CA GLY A 88 -1.10 16.67 10.28
C GLY A 88 -0.05 15.63 9.89
N ARG A 89 -0.21 14.39 10.28
CA ARG A 89 0.73 13.30 9.91
C ARG A 89 0.52 12.78 8.51
N ILE A 90 -0.72 12.89 8.00
CA ILE A 90 -1.07 12.51 6.64
C ILE A 90 -1.79 13.69 5.99
N ALA A 91 -1.22 14.18 4.89
CA ALA A 91 -1.84 15.18 4.05
C ALA A 91 -2.36 14.52 2.77
N ILE A 92 -3.62 14.78 2.43
CA ILE A 92 -4.27 14.22 1.25
C ILE A 92 -4.73 15.38 0.37
N ASN A 93 -4.26 15.40 -0.89
CA ASN A 93 -4.68 16.40 -1.86
C ASN A 93 -6.13 16.13 -2.30
N PRO A 94 -7.10 17.03 -1.98
CA PRO A 94 -8.50 16.79 -2.29
C PRO A 94 -8.81 16.80 -3.78
N ASP A 95 -8.02 17.51 -4.60
CA ASP A 95 -8.25 17.57 -6.04
C ASP A 95 -7.88 16.27 -6.76
N LYS A 96 -6.93 15.52 -6.20
CA LYS A 96 -6.45 14.25 -6.77
C LYS A 96 -7.09 13.01 -6.14
N PHE A 97 -7.50 13.09 -4.89
CA PHE A 97 -7.94 11.96 -4.09
C PHE A 97 -9.32 12.18 -3.45
N ASP A 98 -10.23 12.79 -4.21
CA ASP A 98 -11.60 13.07 -3.77
C ASP A 98 -12.37 11.81 -3.32
N LYS A 99 -12.19 10.70 -4.04
CA LYS A 99 -12.82 9.42 -3.68
C LYS A 99 -12.26 8.84 -2.38
N LEU A 100 -10.95 8.97 -2.15
CA LEU A 100 -10.35 8.55 -0.89
C LEU A 100 -10.88 9.38 0.27
N ILE A 101 -10.99 10.69 0.10
CA ILE A 101 -11.56 11.57 1.12
C ILE A 101 -13.00 11.21 1.42
N THR A 102 -13.79 10.93 0.40
CA THR A 102 -15.18 10.46 0.57
C THR A 102 -15.23 9.13 1.32
N ALA A 103 -14.35 8.18 0.97
CA ALA A 103 -14.25 6.91 1.67
C ALA A 103 -13.93 7.10 3.16
N LEU A 104 -12.97 7.96 3.48
CA LEU A 104 -12.58 8.26 4.86
C LEU A 104 -13.70 8.93 5.66
N ARG A 105 -14.44 9.86 5.03
CA ARG A 105 -15.55 10.56 5.69
C ARG A 105 -16.78 9.69 5.90
N THR A 106 -17.00 8.70 5.06
CA THR A 106 -18.18 7.80 5.14
C THR A 106 -17.88 6.49 5.86
N ALA A 107 -16.64 6.24 6.26
CA ALA A 107 -16.25 5.01 6.92
C ALA A 107 -17.00 4.79 8.23
N VAL A 108 -17.61 3.63 8.36
CA VAL A 108 -18.35 3.21 9.56
C VAL A 108 -17.69 1.98 10.15
N ASP A 109 -17.40 2.06 11.45
CA ASP A 109 -16.83 0.99 12.24
C ASP A 109 -17.93 0.30 13.05
N ASN A 110 -18.13 -0.99 12.83
CA ASN A 110 -18.99 -1.85 13.61
C ASN A 110 -18.14 -2.86 14.40
N ASP A 111 -17.89 -2.59 15.67
CA ASP A 111 -17.11 -3.45 16.56
C ASP A 111 -15.72 -3.83 16.02
N GLY A 112 -15.01 -2.86 15.48
CA GLY A 112 -13.68 -3.03 14.91
C GLY A 112 -13.67 -3.59 13.48
N VAL A 113 -14.82 -3.73 12.84
CA VAL A 113 -14.97 -4.16 11.46
C VAL A 113 -15.57 -3.04 10.62
N LEU A 114 -14.98 -2.77 9.47
CA LEU A 114 -15.51 -1.78 8.55
C LEU A 114 -16.85 -2.23 7.97
N ASP A 115 -17.89 -1.41 8.15
CA ASP A 115 -19.18 -1.61 7.48
C ASP A 115 -19.03 -1.21 6.01
N LYS A 116 -18.91 -2.21 5.14
CA LYS A 116 -18.66 -2.00 3.71
C LYS A 116 -19.88 -1.45 2.98
N GLU A 117 -21.08 -1.73 3.45
CA GLU A 117 -22.30 -1.21 2.84
C GLU A 117 -22.48 0.28 3.13
N ALA A 118 -22.17 0.71 4.36
CA ALA A 118 -22.27 2.10 4.77
C ALA A 118 -21.09 2.96 4.28
N THR A 119 -19.94 2.35 4.00
CA THR A 119 -18.72 3.04 3.59
C THR A 119 -18.65 3.19 2.08
N SER A 120 -18.65 4.44 1.58
CA SER A 120 -18.46 4.72 0.16
C SER A 120 -17.01 4.41 -0.26
N TYR A 121 -16.85 3.87 -1.47
CA TYR A 121 -15.53 3.49 -2.00
C TYR A 121 -14.71 2.63 -1.05
N ASN A 122 -15.33 1.59 -0.49
CA ASN A 122 -14.70 0.74 0.51
C ASN A 122 -13.41 0.06 0.02
N ASP A 123 -13.28 -0.25 -1.27
CA ASP A 123 -12.06 -0.83 -1.86
C ASP A 123 -10.88 0.16 -1.81
N ILE A 124 -11.14 1.45 -2.01
CA ILE A 124 -10.11 2.50 -1.87
C ILE A 124 -9.70 2.65 -0.41
N PHE A 125 -10.66 2.59 0.50
CA PHE A 125 -10.37 2.60 1.94
C PHE A 125 -9.55 1.38 2.35
N ASP A 126 -9.88 0.20 1.85
CA ASP A 126 -9.13 -1.03 2.11
C ASP A 126 -7.68 -0.93 1.61
N ALA A 127 -7.46 -0.41 0.41
CA ALA A 127 -6.12 -0.16 -0.11
C ALA A 127 -5.33 0.85 0.74
N PHE A 128 -5.99 1.90 1.20
CA PHE A 128 -5.38 2.93 2.04
C PHE A 128 -4.93 2.37 3.39
N ARG A 129 -5.80 1.64 4.10
CA ARG A 129 -5.41 1.04 5.39
C ARG A 129 -4.35 -0.05 5.25
N LEU A 130 -4.33 -0.75 4.13
CA LEU A 130 -3.30 -1.71 3.80
C LEU A 130 -1.93 -1.02 3.62
N ALA A 131 -1.90 0.10 2.91
CA ALA A 131 -0.68 0.90 2.72
C ALA A 131 -0.11 1.45 4.03
N LEU A 132 -0.96 1.74 5.00
CA LEU A 132 -0.56 2.29 6.29
C LEU A 132 -0.22 1.23 7.35
N LYS A 133 -0.36 -0.04 7.03
CA LYS A 133 -0.22 -1.14 8.01
C LYS A 133 1.03 -1.07 8.87
N PHE A 134 2.15 -0.70 8.27
CA PHE A 134 3.44 -0.61 8.96
C PHE A 134 3.92 0.84 9.17
N TYR A 135 3.05 1.81 8.95
CA TYR A 135 3.38 3.19 9.23
C TYR A 135 3.52 3.41 10.75
N HIS A 136 4.67 3.91 11.15
CA HIS A 136 4.96 4.27 12.54
C HIS A 136 5.03 5.78 12.70
N PHE A 137 4.40 6.27 13.73
CA PHE A 137 4.33 7.70 14.06
C PHE A 137 4.87 8.00 15.46
#